data_a9df8119c4cc17e85cce1a9cb24a9879
#
_entry.id   a9df8119c4cc17e85cce1a9cb24a9879
#
_cell.length_a   1.000
_cell.length_b   1.000
_cell.length_c   1.000
_cell.angle_alpha   90.00
_cell.angle_beta   90.00
_cell.angle_gamma   90.00
#
_symmetry.space_group_name_H-M   'P 1'
#
loop_
_entity.id
_entity.type
_entity.pdbx_description
1 polymer ?
#
loop_
_entity_poly.entity_id
_entity_poly.type
_entity_poly.pdbx_seq_one_letter_code
_entity_poly.pdbx_strand_id
1 'polypeptide(L)'
;EDVRMYLKNSNLEYKNTQQKLHNILDNNINIQKIFDEADIEKGLSKEECKMLSKIIILNYKLQEIEENEIYFKGGMDAYFYFRKLGILK
;
A
#
# COMPACT_ATOMS: atom_id res chain seq x y z
N GLU A 1 5.45 -15.56 -6.28
CA GLU A 1 5.48 -14.15 -6.68
C GLU A 1 4.94 -13.26 -5.57
N ASP A 2 5.63 -12.19 -5.25
CA ASP A 2 5.19 -11.21 -4.24
C ASP A 2 3.92 -10.49 -4.71
N VAL A 3 2.92 -10.41 -3.83
CA VAL A 3 1.65 -9.72 -4.10
C VAL A 3 1.89 -8.27 -4.54
N ARG A 4 2.84 -7.58 -3.91
CA ARG A 4 3.18 -6.19 -4.25
C ARG A 4 3.71 -6.06 -5.67
N MET A 5 4.57 -6.97 -6.08
CA MET A 5 5.13 -6.99 -7.43
C MET A 5 4.03 -7.30 -8.46
N TYR A 6 3.16 -8.25 -8.15
CA TYR A 6 2.01 -8.56 -9.00
C TYR A 6 1.09 -7.35 -9.18
N LEU A 7 0.72 -6.68 -8.08
CA LEU A 7 -0.16 -5.50 -8.12
C LEU A 7 0.46 -4.34 -8.87
N LYS A 8 1.76 -4.12 -8.72
CA LYS A 8 2.48 -3.07 -9.44
C LYS A 8 2.37 -3.25 -10.95
N ASN A 9 2.34 -4.49 -11.42
CA ASN A 9 2.29 -4.80 -12.84
C ASN A 9 0.89 -4.94 -13.40
N SER A 10 -0.10 -5.28 -12.56
CA SER A 10 -1.46 -5.63 -13.02
C SER A 10 -2.56 -4.68 -12.53
N ASN A 11 -2.31 -3.87 -11.52
CA ASN A 11 -3.31 -2.97 -10.94
C ASN A 11 -2.89 -1.52 -11.13
N LEU A 12 -3.57 -0.82 -12.03
CA LEU A 12 -3.27 0.57 -12.34
C LEU A 12 -3.50 1.49 -11.14
N GLU A 13 -4.55 1.26 -10.37
CA GLU A 13 -4.84 2.05 -9.17
C GLU A 13 -3.73 1.91 -8.14
N TYR A 14 -3.24 0.70 -7.91
CA TYR A 14 -2.14 0.44 -7.01
C TYR A 14 -0.87 1.16 -7.45
N LYS A 15 -0.52 1.03 -8.72
CA LYS A 15 0.66 1.69 -9.30
C LYS A 15 0.57 3.20 -9.18
N ASN A 16 -0.58 3.78 -9.51
CA ASN A 16 -0.79 5.23 -9.43
C ASN A 16 -0.73 5.73 -7.98
N THR A 17 -1.28 4.97 -7.05
CA THR A 17 -1.26 5.31 -5.63
C THR A 17 0.16 5.29 -5.09
N GLN A 18 0.96 4.26 -5.43
CA GLN A 18 2.37 4.19 -5.08
C GLN A 18 3.13 5.40 -5.62
N GLN A 19 2.89 5.77 -6.87
CA GLN A 19 3.58 6.87 -7.50
C GLN A 19 3.25 8.20 -6.81
N LYS A 20 2.00 8.43 -6.45
CA LYS A 20 1.60 9.62 -5.68
C LYS A 20 2.31 9.68 -4.34
N LEU A 21 2.38 8.55 -3.63
CA LEU A 21 3.06 8.46 -2.35
C LEU A 21 4.55 8.80 -2.50
N HIS A 22 5.22 8.21 -3.48
CA HIS A 22 6.65 8.47 -3.74
C HIS A 22 6.91 9.93 -4.09
N ASN A 23 6.03 10.54 -4.91
CA ASN A 23 6.17 11.95 -5.28
C ASN A 23 6.05 12.87 -4.06
N ILE A 24 5.13 12.59 -3.15
CA ILE A 24 4.98 13.37 -1.92
C ILE A 24 6.23 13.23 -1.04
N LEU A 25 6.74 12.01 -0.87
CA LEU A 25 7.94 11.76 -0.06
C LEU A 25 9.18 12.41 -0.66
N ASP A 26 9.35 12.31 -1.97
CA ASP A 26 10.54 12.87 -2.65
C ASP A 26 10.59 14.39 -2.58
N ASN A 27 9.43 15.05 -2.52
CA ASN A 27 9.34 16.52 -2.49
C ASN A 27 9.29 17.10 -1.07
N ASN A 28 9.28 16.27 -0.02
CA ASN A 28 9.12 16.72 1.36
C ASN A 28 10.16 16.08 2.28
N ILE A 29 11.35 16.68 2.32
CA ILE A 29 12.49 16.17 3.10
C ILE A 29 12.17 16.06 4.59
N ASN A 30 11.42 17.01 5.15
CA ASN A 30 11.06 16.98 6.57
C ASN A 30 10.16 15.80 6.92
N ILE A 31 9.28 15.41 6.00
CA ILE A 31 8.41 14.26 6.19
C ILE A 31 9.21 12.96 6.11
N GLN A 32 10.18 12.89 5.19
CA GLN A 32 11.09 11.75 5.12
C GLN A 32 11.85 11.57 6.44
N LYS A 33 12.29 12.68 7.05
CA LYS A 33 12.99 12.65 8.34
C LYS A 33 12.12 12.10 9.47
N ILE A 34 10.82 12.33 9.43
CA ILE A 34 9.89 11.75 10.41
C ILE A 34 9.87 10.23 10.30
N PHE A 35 9.80 9.70 9.08
CA PHE A 35 9.83 8.27 8.84
C PHE A 35 11.17 7.63 9.18
N ASP A 36 12.26 8.40 9.09
CA ASP A 36 13.61 7.95 9.42
C ASP A 36 13.93 8.12 10.93
N GLU A 37 12.92 8.41 11.73
CA GLU A 37 13.06 8.64 13.19
C GLU A 37 13.96 9.81 13.53
N ALA A 38 14.14 10.76 12.62
CA ALA A 38 14.94 11.93 12.89
C ALA A 38 14.18 12.90 13.80
N ASP A 39 14.93 13.69 14.53
CA ASP A 39 14.48 14.60 15.57
C ASP A 39 13.43 15.61 15.06
N ILE A 40 12.23 15.61 15.68
CA ILE A 40 11.14 16.52 15.33
C ILE A 40 11.11 17.70 16.32
N GLU A 41 12.27 18.20 16.72
CA GLU A 41 12.36 19.29 17.71
C GLU A 41 11.59 20.54 17.31
N LYS A 42 11.46 20.80 16.03
CA LYS A 42 10.81 22.02 15.53
C LYS A 42 9.31 21.87 15.27
N GLY A 43 8.76 20.66 15.44
CA GLY A 43 7.38 20.37 15.08
C GLY A 43 7.14 20.41 13.58
N LEU A 44 5.87 20.30 13.18
CA LEU A 44 5.48 20.30 11.79
C LEU A 44 4.64 21.53 11.48
N SER A 45 4.84 22.11 10.30
CA SER A 45 3.96 23.15 9.81
C SER A 45 2.58 22.57 9.50
N LYS A 46 1.58 23.46 9.36
CA LYS A 46 0.22 23.05 9.00
C LYS A 46 0.20 22.32 7.65
N GLU A 47 1.00 22.78 6.71
CA GLU A 47 1.10 22.15 5.39
C GLU A 47 1.77 20.78 5.46
N GLU A 48 2.80 20.64 6.28
CA GLU A 48 3.47 19.37 6.52
C GLU A 48 2.53 18.36 7.17
N CYS A 49 1.68 18.81 8.12
CA CYS A 49 0.65 17.97 8.72
C CYS A 49 -0.37 17.48 7.67
N LYS A 50 -0.77 18.35 6.75
CA LYS A 50 -1.66 17.95 5.66
C LYS A 50 -1.02 16.92 4.75
N MET A 51 0.25 17.10 4.41
CA MET A 51 1.01 16.14 3.60
C MET A 51 1.13 14.79 4.30
N LEU A 52 1.43 14.80 5.60
CA LEU A 52 1.51 13.58 6.39
C LEU A 52 0.17 12.84 6.39
N SER A 53 -0.94 13.57 6.52
CA SER A 53 -2.28 12.99 6.46
C SER A 53 -2.53 12.32 5.11
N LYS A 54 -2.12 12.95 4.01
CA LYS A 54 -2.24 12.36 2.66
C LYS A 54 -1.42 11.07 2.54
N ILE A 55 -0.21 11.08 3.09
CA ILE A 55 0.67 9.90 3.07
C ILE A 55 0.02 8.74 3.83
N ILE A 56 -0.55 9.01 5.00
CA ILE A 56 -1.25 8.00 5.78
C ILE A 56 -2.43 7.42 5.00
N ILE A 57 -3.24 8.28 4.39
CA ILE A 57 -4.39 7.85 3.59
C ILE A 57 -3.95 6.99 2.40
N LEU A 58 -2.89 7.39 1.70
CA LEU A 58 -2.36 6.64 0.57
C LEU A 58 -1.81 5.28 1.00
N ASN A 59 -1.13 5.22 2.15
CA ASN A 59 -0.64 3.96 2.71
C ASN A 59 -1.77 3.01 3.07
N TYR A 60 -2.84 3.51 3.69
CA TYR A 60 -4.03 2.70 3.97
C TYR A 60 -4.66 2.16 2.70
N LYS A 61 -4.73 2.98 1.66
CA LYS A 61 -5.28 2.56 0.38
C LYS A 61 -4.46 1.45 -0.26
N LEU A 62 -3.12 1.58 -0.24
CA LEU A 62 -2.23 0.53 -0.73
C LEU A 62 -2.40 -0.77 0.05
N GLN A 63 -2.46 -0.66 1.38
CA GLN A 63 -2.65 -1.80 2.26
C GLN A 63 -3.98 -2.50 2.00
N GLU A 64 -5.06 -1.73 1.80
CA GLU A 64 -6.37 -2.28 1.48
C GLU A 64 -6.35 -3.07 0.17
N ILE A 65 -5.71 -2.52 -0.87
CA ILE A 65 -5.58 -3.22 -2.16
C ILE A 65 -4.77 -4.50 -2.01
N GLU A 66 -3.67 -4.45 -1.26
CA GLU A 66 -2.82 -5.62 -0.99
C GLU A 66 -3.60 -6.71 -0.23
N GLU A 67 -4.33 -6.33 0.80
CA GLU A 67 -5.13 -7.26 1.61
C GLU A 67 -6.24 -7.90 0.79
N ASN A 68 -6.92 -7.14 -0.05
CA ASN A 68 -7.97 -7.66 -0.93
C ASN A 68 -7.41 -8.68 -1.92
N GLU A 69 -6.23 -8.43 -2.46
CA GLU A 69 -5.58 -9.36 -3.38
C GLU A 69 -5.16 -10.66 -2.68
N ILE A 70 -4.61 -10.55 -1.48
CA ILE A 70 -4.23 -11.72 -0.67
C ILE A 70 -5.47 -12.55 -0.36
N TYR A 71 -6.55 -11.90 0.04
CA TYR A 71 -7.82 -12.56 0.34
C TYR A 71 -8.39 -13.27 -0.89
N PHE A 72 -8.37 -12.60 -2.03
CA PHE A 72 -8.83 -13.19 -3.29
C PHE A 72 -8.02 -14.41 -3.67
N LYS A 73 -6.69 -14.31 -3.60
CA LYS A 73 -5.81 -15.45 -3.88
C LYS A 73 -6.08 -16.63 -2.95
N GLY A 74 -6.24 -16.37 -1.66
CA GLY A 74 -6.58 -17.39 -0.69
C GLY A 74 -7.89 -18.09 -1.03
N GLY A 75 -8.92 -17.32 -1.42
CA GLY A 75 -10.19 -17.87 -1.85
C GLY A 75 -10.09 -18.73 -3.10
N MET A 76 -9.31 -18.28 -4.08
CA MET A 76 -9.08 -19.04 -5.31
C MET A 76 -8.32 -20.34 -5.03
N ASP A 77 -7.29 -20.29 -4.21
CA ASP A 77 -6.51 -21.47 -3.84
C ASP A 77 -7.38 -22.49 -3.11
N ALA A 78 -8.23 -22.07 -2.21
CA ALA A 78 -9.16 -22.93 -1.51
C ALA A 78 -10.17 -23.58 -2.49
N TYR A 79 -10.69 -22.81 -3.43
CA TYR A 79 -11.60 -23.30 -4.45
C TYR A 79 -10.97 -24.41 -5.27
N PHE A 80 -9.75 -24.19 -5.79
CA PHE A 80 -9.04 -25.18 -6.59
C PHE A 80 -8.70 -26.43 -5.77
N TYR A 81 -8.32 -26.25 -4.51
CA TYR A 81 -8.03 -27.34 -3.61
C TYR A 81 -9.25 -28.24 -3.40
N PHE A 82 -10.40 -27.64 -3.09
CA PHE A 82 -11.64 -28.38 -2.87
C PHE A 82 -12.13 -29.07 -4.15
N ARG A 83 -11.95 -28.43 -5.29
CA ARG A 83 -12.29 -29.02 -6.59
C ARG A 83 -11.42 -30.25 -6.86
N LYS A 84 -10.13 -30.18 -6.57
CA LYS A 84 -9.19 -31.28 -6.73
C LYS A 84 -9.56 -32.48 -5.85
N LEU A 85 -10.08 -32.22 -4.64
CA LEU A 85 -10.54 -33.27 -3.73
C LEU A 85 -11.90 -33.86 -4.13
N GLY A 86 -12.58 -33.32 -5.11
CA GLY A 86 -13.90 -33.77 -5.55
C GLY A 86 -15.06 -33.30 -4.68
N ILE A 87 -14.81 -32.35 -3.77
CA ILE A 87 -15.86 -31.79 -2.89
C ILE A 87 -16.75 -30.83 -3.70
N LEU A 88 -16.14 -30.06 -4.62
CA LEU A 88 -16.85 -29.19 -5.53
C LEU A 88 -16.87 -29.79 -6.94
N LYS A 89 -18.02 -29.71 -7.56
CA LYS A 89 -18.19 -30.22 -8.94
C LYS A 89 -18.04 -29.11 -9.97
#